data_b9575258612d0a444ef1d38f834817db
#
_entry.id   b9575258612d0a444ef1d38f834817db
#
_cell.length_a   1.000
_cell.length_b   1.000
_cell.length_c   1.000
_cell.angle_alpha   90.00
_cell.angle_beta   90.00
_cell.angle_gamma   90.00
#
_symmetry.space_group_name_H-M   'P 1'
#
loop_
_entity.id
_entity.type
_entity.pdbx_description
1 polymer ?
#
loop_
_entity_poly.entity_id
_entity_poly.type
_entity_poly.pdbx_seq_one_letter_code
_entity_poly.pdbx_strand_id
1 'polypeptide(L)'
;MKNRHNGFNIFWDRAGMLLVFAVLFTVCSFTVDGFFSRVNMEGLLLSVSSIGIIACTMLFCLAAGAFDLSVGSVVACAGVVSAVVMNRTGSVAFGIGAGLGLGLLVGLINGVLIARAGINALIATLATMQIVRGFGYIVSDGKAVGITQDSFFVLGNSSFAGLPTPVWICLVCFAVFGFLIERTTFGRNTLALGGNPEAARLAGIPTDRLKTIIFTLQGGIAGLAGIVLASRFTSGQPTVAQGLELDVIAACVLGGVSLTGGVGKMSYVIAGVLIMGTVRNAMNLLNVPTFYQYIASGLILLTAVGFDRLKQRGSGR
;
A
#
# COMPACT_ATOMS: atom_id res chain seq x y z
N MET A 1 3.21 -4.72 40.17
CA MET A 1 1.75 -4.43 40.17
C MET A 1 1.18 -4.89 38.82
N LYS A 2 0.35 -5.94 38.83
CA LYS A 2 -0.33 -6.50 37.65
C LYS A 2 -1.41 -5.51 37.19
N ASN A 3 -1.15 -4.73 36.13
CA ASN A 3 -2.21 -3.97 35.47
C ASN A 3 -3.25 -4.95 34.93
N ARG A 4 -4.42 -4.99 35.56
CA ARG A 4 -5.63 -5.58 35.00
C ARG A 4 -5.93 -4.79 33.71
N HIS A 5 -5.51 -5.32 32.55
CA HIS A 5 -6.05 -4.86 31.29
C HIS A 5 -7.56 -5.11 31.32
N ASN A 6 -8.34 -4.05 31.54
CA ASN A 6 -9.80 -4.11 31.46
C ASN A 6 -10.16 -4.68 30.08
N GLY A 7 -11.09 -5.63 30.05
CA GLY A 7 -11.56 -6.25 28.78
C GLY A 7 -12.00 -5.23 27.73
N PHE A 8 -12.42 -4.02 28.18
CA PHE A 8 -12.73 -2.87 27.35
C PHE A 8 -11.50 -2.37 26.55
N ASN A 9 -10.33 -2.27 27.16
CA ASN A 9 -9.11 -1.84 26.44
C ASN A 9 -8.68 -2.87 25.39
N ILE A 10 -8.82 -4.17 25.68
CA ILE A 10 -8.49 -5.24 24.74
C ILE A 10 -9.47 -5.23 23.54
N PHE A 11 -10.76 -4.99 23.79
CA PHE A 11 -11.76 -4.86 22.75
C PHE A 11 -11.48 -3.62 21.88
N TRP A 12 -11.18 -2.48 22.49
CA TRP A 12 -10.87 -1.22 21.79
C TRP A 12 -9.62 -1.32 20.93
N ASP A 13 -8.57 -1.99 21.40
CA ASP A 13 -7.34 -2.24 20.66
C ASP A 13 -7.53 -3.20 19.46
N ARG A 14 -8.56 -4.05 19.50
CA ARG A 14 -8.83 -5.04 18.42
C ARG A 14 -9.89 -4.59 17.43
N ALA A 15 -10.91 -3.91 17.87
CA ALA A 15 -12.10 -3.59 17.09
C ALA A 15 -12.34 -2.08 16.90
N GLY A 16 -11.63 -1.21 17.61
CA GLY A 16 -11.90 0.23 17.62
C GLY A 16 -11.86 0.86 16.20
N MET A 17 -10.86 0.52 15.39
CA MET A 17 -10.76 1.07 14.03
C MET A 17 -11.81 0.50 13.07
N LEU A 18 -12.23 -0.75 13.26
CA LEU A 18 -13.36 -1.32 12.51
C LEU A 18 -14.68 -0.67 12.90
N LEU A 19 -14.83 -0.29 14.17
CA LEU A 19 -16.00 0.47 14.62
C LEU A 19 -16.01 1.89 14.02
N VAL A 20 -14.86 2.56 13.97
CA VAL A 20 -14.72 3.85 13.27
C VAL A 20 -15.12 3.71 11.80
N PHE A 21 -14.63 2.65 11.12
CA PHE A 21 -15.04 2.36 9.75
C PHE A 21 -16.56 2.14 9.64
N ALA A 22 -17.14 1.32 10.52
CA ALA A 22 -18.58 1.03 10.50
C ALA A 22 -19.42 2.30 10.69
N VAL A 23 -19.02 3.18 11.61
CA VAL A 23 -19.68 4.49 11.82
C VAL A 23 -19.54 5.37 10.57
N LEU A 24 -18.33 5.51 10.03
CA LEU A 24 -18.09 6.31 8.83
C LEU A 24 -18.90 5.79 7.64
N PHE A 25 -18.87 4.48 7.40
CA PHE A 25 -19.60 3.85 6.32
C PHE A 25 -21.11 4.06 6.46
N THR A 26 -21.63 3.91 7.68
CA THR A 26 -23.05 4.14 7.98
C THR A 26 -23.43 5.60 7.75
N VAL A 27 -22.64 6.56 8.25
CA VAL A 27 -22.90 7.98 8.03
C VAL A 27 -22.91 8.28 6.53
N CYS A 28 -21.90 7.85 5.76
CA CYS A 28 -21.87 8.06 4.31
C CYS A 28 -23.07 7.43 3.60
N SER A 29 -23.53 6.25 4.05
CA SER A 29 -24.68 5.55 3.47
C SER A 29 -25.99 6.34 3.60
N PHE A 30 -26.12 7.16 4.65
CA PHE A 30 -27.32 7.97 4.88
C PHE A 30 -27.20 9.42 4.41
N THR A 31 -25.98 9.96 4.29
CA THR A 31 -25.78 11.40 4.00
C THR A 31 -25.29 11.67 2.60
N VAL A 32 -24.76 10.67 1.88
CA VAL A 32 -24.23 10.84 0.52
C VAL A 32 -25.13 10.13 -0.48
N ASP A 33 -25.76 10.88 -1.36
CA ASP A 33 -26.65 10.34 -2.38
C ASP A 33 -25.93 9.34 -3.28
N GLY A 34 -26.56 8.18 -3.51
CA GLY A 34 -26.02 7.12 -4.35
C GLY A 34 -24.84 6.34 -3.72
N PHE A 35 -24.45 6.64 -2.48
CA PHE A 35 -23.33 5.94 -1.81
C PHE A 35 -23.53 4.43 -1.79
N PHE A 36 -24.70 3.93 -1.40
CA PHE A 36 -25.02 2.51 -1.32
C PHE A 36 -25.56 1.92 -2.64
N SER A 37 -25.29 2.56 -3.78
CA SER A 37 -25.62 1.99 -5.08
C SER A 37 -24.65 0.89 -5.49
N ARG A 38 -25.09 -0.09 -6.27
CA ARG A 38 -24.24 -1.20 -6.75
C ARG A 38 -23.00 -0.67 -7.49
N VAL A 39 -23.18 0.29 -8.38
CA VAL A 39 -22.10 0.88 -9.17
C VAL A 39 -21.07 1.53 -8.27
N ASN A 40 -21.51 2.27 -7.24
CA ASN A 40 -20.60 2.89 -6.30
C ASN A 40 -19.90 1.87 -5.40
N MET A 41 -20.58 0.82 -4.95
CA MET A 41 -19.93 -0.23 -4.15
C MET A 41 -18.84 -0.95 -4.94
N GLU A 42 -19.03 -1.20 -6.23
CA GLU A 42 -17.99 -1.74 -7.10
C GLU A 42 -16.80 -0.76 -7.21
N GLY A 43 -17.06 0.53 -7.39
CA GLY A 43 -16.04 1.60 -7.41
C GLY A 43 -15.27 1.72 -6.08
N LEU A 44 -15.97 1.64 -4.95
CA LEU A 44 -15.37 1.62 -3.61
C LEU A 44 -14.43 0.42 -3.44
N LEU A 45 -14.90 -0.78 -3.79
CA LEU A 45 -14.10 -2.00 -3.70
C LEU A 45 -12.84 -1.93 -4.56
N LEU A 46 -12.93 -1.36 -5.77
CA LEU A 46 -11.78 -1.14 -6.65
C LEU A 46 -10.80 -0.13 -6.09
N SER A 47 -11.29 0.96 -5.47
CA SER A 47 -10.45 1.95 -4.81
C SER A 47 -9.71 1.35 -3.60
N VAL A 48 -10.44 0.62 -2.75
CA VAL A 48 -9.90 -0.12 -1.60
C VAL A 48 -8.83 -1.12 -2.04
N SER A 49 -9.08 -1.87 -3.15
CA SER A 49 -8.14 -2.87 -3.65
C SER A 49 -6.82 -2.25 -4.11
N SER A 50 -6.86 -1.11 -4.78
CA SER A 50 -5.67 -0.43 -5.28
C SER A 50 -4.73 0.00 -4.16
N ILE A 51 -5.28 0.56 -3.06
CA ILE A 51 -4.50 0.92 -1.86
C ILE A 51 -4.11 -0.35 -1.09
N GLY A 52 -5.04 -1.29 -0.95
CA GLY A 52 -4.89 -2.50 -0.13
C GLY A 52 -3.77 -3.42 -0.60
N ILE A 53 -3.62 -3.63 -1.92
CA ILE A 53 -2.54 -4.46 -2.48
C ILE A 53 -1.18 -3.95 -2.00
N ILE A 54 -0.93 -2.64 -2.08
CA ILE A 54 0.36 -2.04 -1.70
C ILE A 54 0.51 -1.97 -0.18
N ALA A 55 -0.57 -1.66 0.53
CA ALA A 55 -0.58 -1.53 1.98
C ALA A 55 -0.17 -2.84 2.70
N CYS A 56 -0.44 -4.01 2.09
CA CYS A 56 -0.04 -5.31 2.62
C CYS A 56 1.46 -5.41 2.88
N THR A 57 2.27 -4.87 2.00
CA THR A 57 3.74 -4.91 2.12
C THR A 57 4.30 -3.64 2.75
N MET A 58 3.62 -2.49 2.62
CA MET A 58 3.95 -1.28 3.36
C MET A 58 3.89 -1.51 4.88
N LEU A 59 3.01 -2.39 5.35
CA LEU A 59 2.98 -2.87 6.73
C LEU A 59 4.36 -3.35 7.20
N PHE A 60 5.09 -4.12 6.38
CA PHE A 60 6.41 -4.63 6.74
C PHE A 60 7.46 -3.52 6.76
N CYS A 61 7.41 -2.58 5.82
CA CYS A 61 8.30 -1.42 5.83
C CYS A 61 8.11 -0.60 7.12
N LEU A 62 6.87 -0.23 7.43
CA LEU A 62 6.54 0.55 8.64
C LEU A 62 6.85 -0.24 9.91
N ALA A 63 6.49 -1.51 9.97
CA ALA A 63 6.79 -2.38 11.12
C ALA A 63 8.29 -2.55 11.35
N ALA A 64 9.13 -2.45 10.30
CA ALA A 64 10.60 -2.42 10.39
C ALA A 64 11.17 -1.01 10.72
N GLY A 65 10.32 -0.01 10.92
CA GLY A 65 10.74 1.38 11.20
C GLY A 65 11.26 2.13 9.99
N ALA A 66 10.79 1.79 8.77
CA ALA A 66 11.20 2.39 7.52
C ALA A 66 9.99 2.77 6.66
N PHE A 67 10.22 3.63 5.66
CA PHE A 67 9.22 4.09 4.70
C PHE A 67 9.67 3.78 3.29
N ASP A 68 8.72 3.49 2.40
CA ASP A 68 8.98 3.43 0.97
C ASP A 68 8.06 4.42 0.24
N LEU A 69 8.63 5.56 -0.16
CA LEU A 69 7.93 6.58 -0.93
C LEU A 69 7.99 6.34 -2.44
N SER A 70 8.76 5.35 -2.90
CA SER A 70 8.90 5.08 -4.33
C SER A 70 7.71 4.32 -4.93
N VAL A 71 6.82 3.78 -4.10
CA VAL A 71 5.74 2.86 -4.53
C VAL A 71 4.83 3.46 -5.60
N GLY A 72 4.44 4.73 -5.50
CA GLY A 72 3.58 5.38 -6.50
C GLY A 72 4.25 5.49 -7.87
N SER A 73 5.55 5.79 -7.92
CA SER A 73 6.32 5.83 -9.16
C SER A 73 6.57 4.42 -9.72
N VAL A 74 6.78 3.42 -8.85
CA VAL A 74 6.92 2.01 -9.27
C VAL A 74 5.62 1.51 -9.89
N VAL A 75 4.47 1.80 -9.29
CA VAL A 75 3.13 1.48 -9.84
C VAL A 75 3.00 2.04 -11.27
N ALA A 76 3.23 3.33 -11.44
CA ALA A 76 3.09 3.97 -12.76
C ALA A 76 4.08 3.40 -13.78
N CYS A 77 5.35 3.29 -13.42
CA CYS A 77 6.40 2.82 -14.31
C CYS A 77 6.24 1.34 -14.67
N ALA A 78 5.84 0.48 -13.73
CA ALA A 78 5.57 -0.93 -13.99
C ALA A 78 4.40 -1.10 -14.98
N GLY A 79 3.34 -0.30 -14.85
CA GLY A 79 2.24 -0.29 -15.80
C GLY A 79 2.68 0.13 -17.21
N VAL A 80 3.51 1.19 -17.31
CA VAL A 80 4.07 1.65 -18.59
C VAL A 80 4.97 0.60 -19.21
N VAL A 81 5.92 0.05 -18.46
CA VAL A 81 6.87 -0.97 -18.96
C VAL A 81 6.13 -2.24 -19.39
N SER A 82 5.12 -2.66 -18.61
CA SER A 82 4.26 -3.78 -19.00
C SER A 82 3.59 -3.53 -20.33
N ALA A 83 2.99 -2.36 -20.54
CA ALA A 83 2.30 -1.99 -21.77
C ALA A 83 3.27 -1.97 -22.97
N VAL A 84 4.43 -1.33 -22.83
CA VAL A 84 5.44 -1.23 -23.89
C VAL A 84 5.99 -2.60 -24.30
N VAL A 85 6.35 -3.44 -23.31
CA VAL A 85 6.90 -4.78 -23.59
C VAL A 85 5.84 -5.67 -24.22
N MET A 86 4.61 -5.62 -23.71
CA MET A 86 3.48 -6.37 -24.24
C MET A 86 3.19 -6.02 -25.70
N ASN A 87 3.13 -4.72 -26.03
CA ASN A 87 2.88 -4.27 -27.40
C ASN A 87 4.04 -4.63 -28.35
N ARG A 88 5.30 -4.60 -27.88
CA ARG A 88 6.46 -4.96 -28.71
C ARG A 88 6.59 -6.48 -28.95
N THR A 89 6.24 -7.29 -27.97
CA THR A 89 6.43 -8.74 -28.03
C THR A 89 5.16 -9.50 -28.46
N GLY A 90 3.98 -8.84 -28.39
CA GLY A 90 2.69 -9.48 -28.55
C GLY A 90 2.29 -10.41 -27.39
N SER A 91 3.09 -10.47 -26.31
CA SER A 91 2.94 -11.44 -25.23
C SER A 91 2.56 -10.77 -23.90
N VAL A 92 1.40 -11.14 -23.39
CA VAL A 92 0.93 -10.70 -22.04
C VAL A 92 1.89 -11.17 -20.94
N ALA A 93 2.42 -12.40 -21.06
CA ALA A 93 3.33 -12.95 -20.06
C ALA A 93 4.63 -12.15 -19.94
N PHE A 94 5.23 -11.75 -21.09
CA PHE A 94 6.43 -10.91 -21.08
C PHE A 94 6.14 -9.51 -20.54
N GLY A 95 4.98 -8.93 -20.84
CA GLY A 95 4.57 -7.64 -20.27
C GLY A 95 4.43 -7.69 -18.75
N ILE A 96 3.71 -8.67 -18.22
CA ILE A 96 3.57 -8.90 -16.78
C ILE A 96 4.94 -9.14 -16.12
N GLY A 97 5.76 -10.02 -16.73
CA GLY A 97 7.10 -10.31 -16.25
C GLY A 97 8.00 -9.07 -16.18
N ALA A 98 7.94 -8.20 -17.18
CA ALA A 98 8.70 -6.94 -17.21
C ALA A 98 8.27 -5.96 -16.13
N GLY A 99 6.95 -5.77 -15.92
CA GLY A 99 6.44 -4.90 -14.86
C GLY A 99 6.76 -5.40 -13.47
N LEU A 100 6.59 -6.69 -13.19
CA LEU A 100 6.98 -7.31 -11.92
C LEU A 100 8.49 -7.25 -11.70
N GLY A 101 9.28 -7.56 -12.74
CA GLY A 101 10.73 -7.50 -12.72
C GLY A 101 11.25 -6.10 -12.40
N LEU A 102 10.66 -5.07 -13.00
CA LEU A 102 10.98 -3.68 -12.68
C LEU A 102 10.69 -3.36 -11.20
N GLY A 103 9.51 -3.73 -10.71
CA GLY A 103 9.15 -3.51 -9.30
C GLY A 103 10.12 -4.20 -8.34
N LEU A 104 10.42 -5.48 -8.58
CA LEU A 104 11.38 -6.25 -7.78
C LEU A 104 12.79 -5.63 -7.82
N LEU A 105 13.24 -5.17 -9.00
CA LEU A 105 14.55 -4.54 -9.17
C LEU A 105 14.64 -3.23 -8.39
N VAL A 106 13.64 -2.35 -8.49
CA VAL A 106 13.61 -1.08 -7.74
C VAL A 106 13.58 -1.34 -6.24
N GLY A 107 12.75 -2.29 -5.79
CA GLY A 107 12.69 -2.66 -4.38
C GLY A 107 14.02 -3.25 -3.88
N LEU A 108 14.70 -4.08 -4.70
CA LEU A 108 16.02 -4.61 -4.39
C LEU A 108 17.07 -3.49 -4.27
N ILE A 109 17.07 -2.55 -5.19
CA ILE A 109 17.97 -1.38 -5.14
C ILE A 109 17.72 -0.59 -3.86
N ASN A 110 16.47 -0.23 -3.55
CA ASN A 110 16.12 0.46 -2.31
C ASN A 110 16.59 -0.33 -1.07
N GLY A 111 16.31 -1.64 -1.05
CA GLY A 111 16.70 -2.50 0.05
C GLY A 111 18.22 -2.56 0.25
N VAL A 112 19.01 -2.62 -0.81
CA VAL A 112 20.49 -2.63 -0.73
C VAL A 112 21.02 -1.27 -0.28
N LEU A 113 20.50 -0.16 -0.83
CA LEU A 113 20.90 1.19 -0.43
C LEU A 113 20.62 1.47 1.06
N ILE A 114 19.47 1.03 1.53
CA ILE A 114 19.05 1.25 2.92
C ILE A 114 19.77 0.30 3.88
N ALA A 115 19.86 -0.98 3.54
CA ALA A 115 20.38 -1.98 4.45
C ALA A 115 21.92 -2.03 4.48
N ARG A 116 22.58 -1.94 3.31
CA ARG A 116 24.04 -2.11 3.21
C ARG A 116 24.79 -0.81 3.12
N ALA A 117 24.30 0.17 2.32
CA ALA A 117 24.93 1.48 2.23
C ALA A 117 24.56 2.41 3.39
N GLY A 118 23.59 2.00 4.25
CA GLY A 118 23.21 2.78 5.43
C GLY A 118 22.46 4.08 5.12
N ILE A 119 21.98 4.26 3.88
CA ILE A 119 21.24 5.45 3.48
C ILE A 119 19.88 5.46 4.17
N ASN A 120 19.49 6.63 4.70
CA ASN A 120 18.19 6.80 5.31
C ASN A 120 17.07 6.41 4.31
N ALA A 121 16.10 5.59 4.75
CA ALA A 121 15.05 5.05 3.90
C ALA A 121 14.22 6.16 3.22
N LEU A 122 13.91 7.25 3.94
CA LEU A 122 13.16 8.38 3.38
C LEU A 122 13.94 9.02 2.20
N ILE A 123 15.24 9.26 2.37
CA ILE A 123 16.09 9.88 1.33
C ILE A 123 16.24 8.94 0.14
N ALA A 124 16.56 7.67 0.39
CA ALA A 124 16.76 6.68 -0.67
C ALA A 124 15.49 6.52 -1.52
N THR A 125 14.33 6.35 -0.88
CA THR A 125 13.07 6.11 -1.59
C THR A 125 12.51 7.37 -2.26
N LEU A 126 12.77 8.58 -1.73
CA LEU A 126 12.47 9.83 -2.43
C LEU A 126 13.32 9.99 -3.70
N ALA A 127 14.61 9.67 -3.63
CA ALA A 127 15.48 9.73 -4.81
C ALA A 127 15.05 8.72 -5.88
N THR A 128 14.81 7.46 -5.49
CA THR A 128 14.34 6.43 -6.42
C THR A 128 12.95 6.72 -6.95
N MET A 129 12.05 7.33 -6.18
CA MET A 129 10.76 7.82 -6.64
C MET A 129 10.90 8.74 -7.85
N GLN A 130 11.80 9.73 -7.78
CA GLN A 130 12.02 10.67 -8.88
C GLN A 130 12.69 10.00 -10.08
N ILE A 131 13.69 9.14 -9.85
CA ILE A 131 14.38 8.40 -10.92
C ILE A 131 13.40 7.50 -11.67
N VAL A 132 12.60 6.70 -10.94
CA VAL A 132 11.65 5.75 -11.54
C VAL A 132 10.51 6.49 -12.25
N ARG A 133 10.05 7.62 -11.68
CA ARG A 133 9.04 8.48 -12.33
C ARG A 133 9.58 9.04 -13.65
N GLY A 134 10.80 9.59 -13.64
CA GLY A 134 11.47 10.08 -14.83
C GLY A 134 11.67 9.00 -15.89
N PHE A 135 12.09 7.79 -15.46
CA PHE A 135 12.23 6.66 -16.37
C PHE A 135 10.89 6.26 -17.01
N GLY A 136 9.80 6.24 -16.24
CA GLY A 136 8.45 6.00 -16.76
C GLY A 136 8.05 7.00 -17.85
N TYR A 137 8.36 8.30 -17.65
CA TYR A 137 8.12 9.32 -18.68
C TYR A 137 8.99 9.12 -19.94
N ILE A 138 10.26 8.76 -19.79
CA ILE A 138 11.15 8.48 -20.94
C ILE A 138 10.61 7.29 -21.76
N VAL A 139 10.25 6.19 -21.10
CA VAL A 139 9.78 4.96 -21.77
C VAL A 139 8.45 5.17 -22.50
N SER A 140 7.57 6.06 -21.98
CA SER A 140 6.26 6.35 -22.55
C SER A 140 6.22 7.59 -23.44
N ASP A 141 7.33 8.29 -23.61
CA ASP A 141 7.37 9.61 -24.27
C ASP A 141 6.37 10.61 -23.63
N GLY A 142 6.22 10.52 -22.31
CA GLY A 142 5.29 11.35 -21.53
C GLY A 142 3.80 11.09 -21.77
N LYS A 143 3.44 10.08 -22.54
CA LYS A 143 2.05 9.79 -22.96
C LYS A 143 1.55 8.47 -22.37
N ALA A 144 0.23 8.29 -22.36
CA ALA A 144 -0.36 6.99 -22.06
C ALA A 144 -0.04 5.99 -23.19
N VAL A 145 0.40 4.79 -22.80
CA VAL A 145 0.70 3.67 -23.72
C VAL A 145 -0.51 2.74 -23.72
N GLY A 146 -1.34 2.80 -24.77
CA GLY A 146 -2.49 1.91 -24.93
C GLY A 146 -2.05 0.45 -25.05
N ILE A 147 -2.85 -0.48 -24.55
CA ILE A 147 -2.58 -1.92 -24.60
C ILE A 147 -3.54 -2.53 -25.62
N THR A 148 -3.01 -3.39 -26.50
CA THR A 148 -3.77 -4.00 -27.59
C THR A 148 -4.20 -5.45 -27.32
N GLN A 149 -3.69 -6.06 -26.26
CA GLN A 149 -3.96 -7.46 -25.89
C GLN A 149 -5.18 -7.57 -24.97
N ASP A 150 -6.34 -7.95 -25.50
CA ASP A 150 -7.59 -8.07 -24.75
C ASP A 150 -7.50 -9.03 -23.56
N SER A 151 -6.73 -10.10 -23.68
CA SER A 151 -6.54 -11.07 -22.60
C SER A 151 -5.88 -10.49 -21.35
N PHE A 152 -5.18 -9.36 -21.48
CA PHE A 152 -4.60 -8.65 -20.35
C PHE A 152 -5.67 -7.94 -19.48
N PHE A 153 -6.78 -7.52 -20.08
CA PHE A 153 -7.81 -6.75 -19.39
C PHE A 153 -8.58 -7.58 -18.35
N VAL A 154 -8.44 -8.89 -18.38
CA VAL A 154 -9.01 -9.79 -17.37
C VAL A 154 -8.53 -9.46 -15.95
N LEU A 155 -7.29 -9.00 -15.79
CA LEU A 155 -6.72 -8.66 -14.47
C LEU A 155 -7.39 -7.44 -13.80
N GLY A 156 -7.86 -6.49 -14.60
CA GLY A 156 -8.41 -5.22 -14.10
C GLY A 156 -9.92 -5.05 -14.31
N ASN A 157 -10.49 -5.67 -15.35
CA ASN A 157 -11.85 -5.39 -15.82
C ASN A 157 -12.79 -6.60 -15.79
N SER A 158 -12.32 -7.79 -15.42
CA SER A 158 -13.23 -8.94 -15.22
C SER A 158 -13.77 -9.01 -13.79
N SER A 159 -14.84 -9.79 -13.65
CA SER A 159 -15.41 -10.11 -12.34
C SER A 159 -15.53 -11.64 -12.19
N PHE A 160 -15.29 -12.12 -10.98
CA PHE A 160 -15.48 -13.52 -10.60
C PHE A 160 -16.33 -13.59 -9.34
N ALA A 161 -17.34 -14.44 -9.33
CA ALA A 161 -18.29 -14.59 -8.22
C ALA A 161 -18.89 -13.24 -7.75
N GLY A 162 -19.19 -12.33 -8.69
CA GLY A 162 -19.80 -11.02 -8.41
C GLY A 162 -18.86 -9.94 -7.88
N LEU A 163 -17.55 -10.23 -7.73
CA LEU A 163 -16.54 -9.27 -7.32
C LEU A 163 -15.52 -9.01 -8.43
N PRO A 164 -15.07 -7.76 -8.61
CA PRO A 164 -14.00 -7.43 -9.56
C PRO A 164 -12.69 -8.18 -9.25
N THR A 165 -11.96 -8.61 -10.29
CA THR A 165 -10.69 -9.34 -10.14
C THR A 165 -9.67 -8.64 -9.23
N PRO A 166 -9.49 -7.29 -9.27
CA PRO A 166 -8.58 -6.60 -8.36
C PRO A 166 -8.91 -6.81 -6.88
N VAL A 167 -10.19 -7.02 -6.54
CA VAL A 167 -10.62 -7.31 -5.15
C VAL A 167 -10.08 -8.67 -4.71
N TRP A 168 -10.18 -9.68 -5.58
CA TRP A 168 -9.64 -11.02 -5.30
C TRP A 168 -8.13 -10.99 -5.13
N ILE A 169 -7.41 -10.24 -5.98
CA ILE A 169 -5.97 -10.05 -5.83
C ILE A 169 -5.64 -9.40 -4.47
N CYS A 170 -6.39 -8.38 -4.08
CA CYS A 170 -6.23 -7.72 -2.78
C CYS A 170 -6.49 -8.68 -1.61
N LEU A 171 -7.56 -9.49 -1.67
CA LEU A 171 -7.87 -10.47 -0.64
C LEU A 171 -6.78 -11.54 -0.52
N VAL A 172 -6.24 -12.01 -1.63
CA VAL A 172 -5.10 -12.95 -1.64
C VAL A 172 -3.87 -12.28 -1.02
N CYS A 173 -3.57 -11.02 -1.35
CA CYS A 173 -2.49 -10.27 -0.73
C CYS A 173 -2.70 -10.15 0.79
N PHE A 174 -3.90 -9.79 1.26
CA PHE A 174 -4.20 -9.72 2.69
C PHE A 174 -4.01 -11.07 3.39
N ALA A 175 -4.44 -12.17 2.77
CA ALA A 175 -4.29 -13.50 3.33
C ALA A 175 -2.81 -13.91 3.41
N VAL A 176 -2.06 -13.76 2.32
CA VAL A 176 -0.63 -14.15 2.24
C VAL A 176 0.22 -13.32 3.18
N PHE A 177 0.13 -11.99 3.09
CA PHE A 177 0.96 -11.09 3.90
C PHE A 177 0.49 -11.03 5.36
N GLY A 178 -0.81 -11.25 5.62
CA GLY A 178 -1.34 -11.44 6.97
C GLY A 178 -0.77 -12.70 7.62
N PHE A 179 -0.73 -13.81 6.90
CA PHE A 179 -0.07 -15.03 7.37
C PHE A 179 1.43 -14.80 7.62
N LEU A 180 2.12 -14.12 6.69
CA LEU A 180 3.54 -13.83 6.81
C LEU A 180 3.85 -12.99 8.05
N ILE A 181 3.11 -11.92 8.33
CA ILE A 181 3.39 -11.04 9.48
C ILE A 181 3.03 -11.70 10.82
N GLU A 182 1.93 -12.45 10.88
CA GLU A 182 1.39 -12.94 12.15
C GLU A 182 1.86 -14.35 12.52
N ARG A 183 2.20 -15.19 11.53
CA ARG A 183 2.44 -16.62 11.75
C ARG A 183 3.87 -17.10 11.44
N THR A 184 4.72 -16.27 10.83
CA THR A 184 6.06 -16.71 10.43
C THR A 184 7.18 -16.06 11.24
N THR A 185 8.38 -16.64 11.15
CA THR A 185 9.61 -16.05 11.70
C THR A 185 9.97 -14.75 11.01
N PHE A 186 9.66 -14.63 9.72
CA PHE A 186 9.87 -13.40 8.95
C PHE A 186 9.11 -12.21 9.56
N GLY A 187 7.83 -12.40 9.88
CA GLY A 187 7.02 -11.37 10.52
C GLY A 187 7.52 -11.02 11.93
N ARG A 188 7.83 -12.02 12.75
CA ARG A 188 8.39 -11.78 14.10
C ARG A 188 9.72 -11.02 14.06
N ASN A 189 10.59 -11.39 13.14
CA ASN A 189 11.88 -10.71 12.95
C ASN A 189 11.70 -9.27 12.46
N THR A 190 10.71 -9.03 11.59
CA THR A 190 10.35 -7.66 11.14
C THR A 190 9.92 -6.78 12.30
N LEU A 191 9.03 -7.28 13.16
CA LEU A 191 8.58 -6.54 14.34
C LEU A 191 9.72 -6.33 15.36
N ALA A 192 10.57 -7.32 15.56
CA ALA A 192 11.74 -7.22 16.45
C ALA A 192 12.73 -6.18 15.91
N LEU A 193 13.01 -6.18 14.60
CA LEU A 193 13.87 -5.20 13.93
C LEU A 193 13.37 -3.77 14.14
N GLY A 194 12.06 -3.53 13.96
CA GLY A 194 11.49 -2.21 14.15
C GLY A 194 11.40 -1.77 15.61
N GLY A 195 11.25 -2.73 16.55
CA GLY A 195 11.20 -2.43 17.97
C GLY A 195 12.55 -1.98 18.55
N ASN A 196 13.62 -2.70 18.22
CA ASN A 196 15.00 -2.34 18.57
C ASN A 196 15.98 -3.01 17.60
N PRO A 197 16.51 -2.27 16.59
CA PRO A 197 17.41 -2.83 15.59
C PRO A 197 18.71 -3.42 16.18
N GLU A 198 19.24 -2.81 17.24
CA GLU A 198 20.47 -3.26 17.87
C GLU A 198 20.25 -4.56 18.64
N ALA A 199 19.21 -4.64 19.45
CA ALA A 199 18.84 -5.87 20.15
C ALA A 199 18.51 -6.99 19.16
N ALA A 200 17.83 -6.70 18.06
CA ALA A 200 17.55 -7.69 17.01
C ALA A 200 18.84 -8.24 16.39
N ARG A 201 19.84 -7.38 16.12
CA ARG A 201 21.14 -7.79 15.59
C ARG A 201 21.91 -8.65 16.59
N LEU A 202 21.92 -8.26 17.87
CA LEU A 202 22.57 -9.03 18.94
C LEU A 202 21.91 -10.39 19.16
N ALA A 203 20.60 -10.50 18.91
CA ALA A 203 19.85 -11.76 18.94
C ALA A 203 20.08 -12.65 17.68
N GLY A 204 20.98 -12.25 16.77
CA GLY A 204 21.35 -13.04 15.59
C GLY A 204 20.39 -12.85 14.39
N ILE A 205 19.48 -11.87 14.42
CA ILE A 205 18.60 -11.59 13.27
C ILE A 205 19.45 -10.93 12.16
N PRO A 206 19.43 -11.46 10.92
CA PRO A 206 20.19 -10.88 9.81
C PRO A 206 19.48 -9.62 9.28
N THR A 207 19.63 -8.52 10.00
CA THR A 207 18.89 -7.25 9.80
C THR A 207 18.98 -6.70 8.37
N ASP A 208 20.17 -6.78 7.74
CA ASP A 208 20.39 -6.24 6.39
C ASP A 208 19.67 -7.08 5.33
N ARG A 209 19.73 -8.41 5.46
CA ARG A 209 18.99 -9.31 4.56
C ARG A 209 17.48 -9.10 4.72
N LEU A 210 17.02 -8.96 5.97
CA LEU A 210 15.61 -8.76 6.28
C LEU A 210 15.08 -7.46 5.66
N LYS A 211 15.79 -6.34 5.85
CA LYS A 211 15.45 -5.06 5.21
C LYS A 211 15.43 -5.17 3.69
N THR A 212 16.46 -5.79 3.09
CA THR A 212 16.52 -5.97 1.64
C THR A 212 15.32 -6.75 1.12
N ILE A 213 14.93 -7.85 1.78
CA ILE A 213 13.76 -8.64 1.38
C ILE A 213 12.47 -7.82 1.53
N ILE A 214 12.30 -7.06 2.61
CA ILE A 214 11.12 -6.23 2.84
C ILE A 214 10.93 -5.23 1.69
N PHE A 215 11.96 -4.48 1.34
CA PHE A 215 11.88 -3.51 0.23
C PHE A 215 11.71 -4.18 -1.14
N THR A 216 12.33 -5.34 -1.36
CA THR A 216 12.14 -6.11 -2.60
C THR A 216 10.70 -6.58 -2.76
N LEU A 217 10.08 -7.10 -1.69
CA LEU A 217 8.67 -7.47 -1.68
C LEU A 217 7.76 -6.25 -1.91
N GLN A 218 8.08 -5.11 -1.27
CA GLN A 218 7.35 -3.87 -1.45
C GLN A 218 7.36 -3.42 -2.91
N GLY A 219 8.53 -3.39 -3.55
CA GLY A 219 8.66 -3.03 -4.95
C GLY A 219 7.92 -4.02 -5.88
N GLY A 220 8.01 -5.33 -5.61
CA GLY A 220 7.32 -6.37 -6.38
C GLY A 220 5.79 -6.21 -6.32
N ILE A 221 5.24 -5.96 -5.14
CA ILE A 221 3.80 -5.73 -4.95
C ILE A 221 3.35 -4.38 -5.52
N ALA A 222 4.18 -3.35 -5.45
CA ALA A 222 3.92 -2.10 -6.18
C ALA A 222 3.90 -2.33 -7.70
N GLY A 223 4.81 -3.16 -8.23
CA GLY A 223 4.79 -3.61 -9.62
C GLY A 223 3.51 -4.34 -9.99
N LEU A 224 3.06 -5.28 -9.16
CA LEU A 224 1.79 -5.98 -9.33
C LEU A 224 0.60 -5.01 -9.36
N ALA A 225 0.55 -4.06 -8.41
CA ALA A 225 -0.50 -3.04 -8.39
C ALA A 225 -0.50 -2.19 -9.67
N GLY A 226 0.69 -1.86 -10.21
CA GLY A 226 0.85 -1.15 -11.47
C GLY A 226 0.30 -1.92 -12.68
N ILE A 227 0.54 -3.22 -12.74
CA ILE A 227 0.02 -4.12 -13.78
C ILE A 227 -1.51 -4.18 -13.70
N VAL A 228 -2.07 -4.36 -12.51
CA VAL A 228 -3.53 -4.39 -12.29
C VAL A 228 -4.16 -3.06 -12.69
N LEU A 229 -3.52 -1.93 -12.35
CA LEU A 229 -3.99 -0.60 -12.70
C LEU A 229 -3.92 -0.34 -14.21
N ALA A 230 -2.83 -0.75 -14.88
CA ALA A 230 -2.69 -0.67 -16.33
C ALA A 230 -3.74 -1.52 -17.07
N SER A 231 -4.05 -2.71 -16.55
CA SER A 231 -5.13 -3.55 -17.04
C SER A 231 -6.49 -2.86 -16.91
N ARG A 232 -6.75 -2.23 -15.76
CA ARG A 232 -8.00 -1.52 -15.48
C ARG A 232 -8.20 -0.30 -16.41
N PHE A 233 -7.13 0.47 -16.65
CA PHE A 233 -7.16 1.65 -17.52
C PHE A 233 -6.93 1.32 -18.99
N THR A 234 -6.72 0.03 -19.33
CA THR A 234 -6.36 -0.42 -20.68
C THR A 234 -5.12 0.27 -21.26
N SER A 235 -4.32 0.85 -20.40
CA SER A 235 -3.12 1.61 -20.79
C SER A 235 -2.15 1.76 -19.61
N GLY A 236 -0.84 1.75 -19.93
CA GLY A 236 0.21 2.19 -19.02
C GLY A 236 0.31 3.72 -19.01
N GLN A 237 0.10 4.35 -17.87
CA GLN A 237 0.09 5.82 -17.76
C GLN A 237 1.20 6.29 -16.80
N PRO A 238 2.16 7.14 -17.23
CA PRO A 238 3.27 7.58 -16.39
C PRO A 238 2.82 8.56 -15.28
N THR A 239 1.64 9.17 -15.44
CA THR A 239 1.10 10.19 -14.52
C THR A 239 0.25 9.62 -13.39
N VAL A 240 -0.11 8.32 -13.42
CA VAL A 240 -0.97 7.73 -12.38
C VAL A 240 -0.25 7.57 -11.05
N ALA A 241 -1.02 7.28 -10.03
CA ALA A 241 -0.55 6.94 -8.68
C ALA A 241 0.32 8.02 -8.02
N GLN A 242 0.14 9.30 -8.39
CA GLN A 242 0.77 10.41 -7.68
C GLN A 242 0.13 10.58 -6.30
N GLY A 243 0.96 10.64 -5.25
CA GLY A 243 0.49 10.73 -3.86
C GLY A 243 -0.05 9.41 -3.28
N LEU A 244 -0.08 8.33 -4.07
CA LEU A 244 -0.54 7.02 -3.60
C LEU A 244 0.30 6.49 -2.43
N GLU A 245 1.60 6.80 -2.41
CA GLU A 245 2.51 6.48 -1.31
C GLU A 245 2.01 7.06 0.02
N LEU A 246 1.55 8.30 0.02
CA LEU A 246 1.04 8.97 1.22
C LEU A 246 -0.31 8.37 1.68
N ASP A 247 -1.19 8.03 0.74
CA ASP A 247 -2.46 7.37 1.08
C ASP A 247 -2.26 5.98 1.66
N VAL A 248 -1.31 5.21 1.13
CA VAL A 248 -0.97 3.87 1.63
C VAL A 248 -0.39 3.96 3.04
N ILE A 249 0.54 4.90 3.28
CA ILE A 249 1.10 5.15 4.61
C ILE A 249 -0.01 5.61 5.56
N ALA A 250 -0.84 6.59 5.13
CA ALA A 250 -1.96 7.08 5.94
C ALA A 250 -2.93 5.96 6.32
N ALA A 251 -3.28 5.06 5.38
CA ALA A 251 -4.12 3.91 5.66
C ALA A 251 -3.50 2.98 6.71
N CYS A 252 -2.21 2.65 6.58
CA CYS A 252 -1.53 1.81 7.56
C CYS A 252 -1.49 2.45 8.97
N VAL A 253 -1.12 3.73 9.05
CA VAL A 253 -0.98 4.47 10.32
C VAL A 253 -2.35 4.70 10.98
N LEU A 254 -3.34 5.12 10.19
CA LEU A 254 -4.72 5.28 10.65
C LEU A 254 -5.27 3.97 11.23
N GLY A 255 -4.94 2.85 10.60
CA GLY A 255 -5.29 1.53 11.12
C GLY A 255 -4.60 1.18 12.44
N GLY A 256 -3.48 1.79 12.77
CA GLY A 256 -2.72 1.57 14.01
C GLY A 256 -1.37 0.91 13.85
N VAL A 257 -0.81 0.88 12.62
CA VAL A 257 0.59 0.50 12.39
C VAL A 257 1.49 1.63 12.87
N SER A 258 2.49 1.32 13.70
CA SER A 258 3.39 2.33 14.25
C SER A 258 4.41 2.83 13.22
N LEU A 259 4.58 4.15 13.14
CA LEU A 259 5.63 4.79 12.33
C LEU A 259 7.03 4.60 12.89
N THR A 260 7.15 4.35 14.19
CA THR A 260 8.45 4.11 14.85
C THR A 260 8.89 2.65 14.76
N GLY A 261 8.06 1.78 14.18
CA GLY A 261 8.33 0.36 14.05
C GLY A 261 7.87 -0.49 15.24
N GLY A 262 8.08 -1.79 15.14
CA GLY A 262 7.82 -2.77 16.20
C GLY A 262 6.35 -3.14 16.41
N VAL A 263 5.40 -2.42 15.82
CA VAL A 263 3.95 -2.67 15.97
C VAL A 263 3.27 -2.65 14.60
N GLY A 264 2.59 -3.74 14.28
CA GLY A 264 1.81 -3.86 13.05
C GLY A 264 1.05 -5.16 12.99
N LYS A 265 -0.20 -5.12 12.50
CA LYS A 265 -1.05 -6.29 12.24
C LYS A 265 -1.78 -6.08 10.93
N MET A 266 -2.08 -7.17 10.22
CA MET A 266 -2.83 -7.07 8.97
C MET A 266 -4.25 -6.54 9.19
N SER A 267 -4.90 -6.88 10.29
CA SER A 267 -6.22 -6.35 10.64
C SER A 267 -6.25 -4.82 10.78
N TYR A 268 -5.14 -4.22 11.23
CA TYR A 268 -4.99 -2.77 11.29
C TYR A 268 -4.96 -2.15 9.89
N VAL A 269 -4.17 -2.75 9.00
CA VAL A 269 -4.07 -2.32 7.60
C VAL A 269 -5.43 -2.40 6.91
N ILE A 270 -6.15 -3.51 7.06
CA ILE A 270 -7.48 -3.68 6.46
C ILE A 270 -8.44 -2.57 6.93
N ALA A 271 -8.50 -2.31 8.23
CA ALA A 271 -9.35 -1.26 8.77
C ALA A 271 -9.00 0.13 8.21
N GLY A 272 -7.71 0.48 8.18
CA GLY A 272 -7.25 1.75 7.64
C GLY A 272 -7.50 1.91 6.14
N VAL A 273 -7.29 0.85 5.35
CA VAL A 273 -7.58 0.84 3.91
C VAL A 273 -9.07 1.02 3.64
N LEU A 274 -9.94 0.38 4.41
CA LEU A 274 -11.39 0.56 4.31
C LEU A 274 -11.80 2.00 4.64
N ILE A 275 -11.24 2.60 5.69
CA ILE A 275 -11.52 4.00 6.05
C ILE A 275 -11.06 4.95 4.94
N MET A 276 -9.80 4.85 4.49
CA MET A 276 -9.26 5.72 3.44
C MET A 276 -10.01 5.57 2.12
N GLY A 277 -10.35 4.33 1.73
CA GLY A 277 -11.15 4.05 0.54
C GLY A 277 -12.54 4.67 0.63
N THR A 278 -13.19 4.57 1.79
CA THR A 278 -14.52 5.16 2.03
C THR A 278 -14.48 6.69 1.96
N VAL A 279 -13.49 7.33 2.60
CA VAL A 279 -13.33 8.79 2.53
C VAL A 279 -13.14 9.26 1.10
N ARG A 280 -12.23 8.63 0.34
CA ARG A 280 -12.00 8.98 -1.07
C ARG A 280 -13.24 8.76 -1.93
N ASN A 281 -13.91 7.65 -1.75
CA ASN A 281 -15.13 7.34 -2.48
C ASN A 281 -16.23 8.38 -2.20
N ALA A 282 -16.45 8.72 -0.93
CA ALA A 282 -17.43 9.74 -0.54
C ALA A 282 -17.08 11.12 -1.15
N MET A 283 -15.79 11.52 -1.11
CA MET A 283 -15.36 12.77 -1.75
C MET A 283 -15.61 12.77 -3.26
N ASN A 284 -15.39 11.64 -3.94
CA ASN A 284 -15.67 11.50 -5.37
C ASN A 284 -17.16 11.62 -5.68
N LEU A 285 -18.04 10.97 -4.91
CA LEU A 285 -19.49 11.07 -5.06
C LEU A 285 -20.01 12.50 -4.83
N LEU A 286 -19.40 13.20 -3.87
CA LEU A 286 -19.72 14.61 -3.60
C LEU A 286 -19.09 15.57 -4.63
N ASN A 287 -18.45 15.04 -5.69
CA ASN A 287 -17.76 15.81 -6.72
C ASN A 287 -16.71 16.79 -6.16
N VAL A 288 -16.05 16.42 -5.05
CA VAL A 288 -14.97 17.23 -4.47
C VAL A 288 -13.78 17.24 -5.44
N PRO A 289 -13.33 18.41 -5.92
CA PRO A 289 -12.17 18.49 -6.82
C PRO A 289 -10.92 17.84 -6.23
N THR A 290 -10.11 17.21 -7.08
CA THR A 290 -8.93 16.43 -6.68
C THR A 290 -7.94 17.21 -5.81
N PHE A 291 -7.82 18.53 -6.01
CA PHE A 291 -6.92 19.36 -5.18
C PHE A 291 -7.35 19.41 -3.71
N TYR A 292 -8.64 19.43 -3.41
CA TYR A 292 -9.14 19.35 -2.02
C TYR A 292 -8.95 17.94 -1.44
N GLN A 293 -8.99 16.90 -2.29
CA GLN A 293 -8.69 15.53 -1.86
C GLN A 293 -7.22 15.39 -1.39
N TYR A 294 -6.27 16.08 -2.04
CA TYR A 294 -4.88 16.13 -1.57
C TYR A 294 -4.76 16.79 -0.19
N ILE A 295 -5.49 17.91 0.03
CA ILE A 295 -5.52 18.57 1.34
C ILE A 295 -6.11 17.63 2.40
N ALA A 296 -7.22 16.97 2.09
CA ALA A 296 -7.86 16.03 3.00
C ALA A 296 -6.94 14.85 3.36
N SER A 297 -6.27 14.24 2.37
CA SER A 297 -5.31 13.16 2.59
C SER A 297 -4.15 13.60 3.48
N GLY A 298 -3.61 14.80 3.26
CA GLY A 298 -2.56 15.37 4.10
C GLY A 298 -3.01 15.61 5.55
N LEU A 299 -4.22 16.15 5.74
CA LEU A 299 -4.81 16.37 7.07
C LEU A 299 -5.08 15.04 7.81
N ILE A 300 -5.57 14.02 7.10
CA ILE A 300 -5.78 12.68 7.66
C ILE A 300 -4.44 12.09 8.10
N LEU A 301 -3.40 12.19 7.28
CA LEU A 301 -2.08 11.70 7.65
C LEU A 301 -1.54 12.43 8.88
N LEU A 302 -1.61 13.76 8.93
CA LEU A 302 -1.15 14.55 10.07
C LEU A 302 -1.88 14.18 11.36
N THR A 303 -3.20 14.03 11.30
CA THR A 303 -4.00 13.63 12.47
C THR A 303 -3.67 12.21 12.92
N ALA A 304 -3.53 11.26 11.99
CA ALA A 304 -3.15 9.89 12.30
C ALA A 304 -1.78 9.81 12.99
N VAL A 305 -0.79 10.52 12.45
CA VAL A 305 0.57 10.62 13.03
C VAL A 305 0.54 11.30 14.41
N GLY A 306 -0.26 12.36 14.54
CA GLY A 306 -0.45 13.08 15.82
C GLY A 306 -1.00 12.15 16.91
N PHE A 307 -2.02 11.37 16.59
CA PHE A 307 -2.58 10.38 17.52
C PHE A 307 -1.59 9.26 17.87
N ASP A 308 -0.83 8.74 16.90
CA ASP A 308 0.21 7.74 17.17
C ASP A 308 1.25 8.26 18.17
N ARG A 309 1.72 9.50 17.99
CA ARG A 309 2.66 10.17 18.89
C ARG A 309 2.09 10.37 20.29
N LEU A 310 0.83 10.79 20.42
CA LEU A 310 0.18 10.97 21.72
C LEU A 310 0.05 9.64 22.47
N LYS A 311 -0.34 8.57 21.76
CA LYS A 311 -0.45 7.22 22.32
C LYS A 311 0.90 6.71 22.83
N GLN A 312 1.98 6.95 22.10
CA GLN A 312 3.34 6.55 22.51
C GLN A 312 3.81 7.29 23.77
N ARG A 313 3.54 8.58 23.89
CA ARG A 313 3.86 9.36 25.12
C ARG A 313 3.09 8.88 26.33
N GLY A 314 1.83 8.47 26.17
CA GLY A 314 1.01 7.97 27.28
C GLY A 314 1.41 6.56 27.76
N SER A 315 2.12 5.77 26.93
CA SER A 315 2.58 4.41 27.28
C SER A 315 3.99 4.36 27.86
N GLY A 316 4.67 5.50 28.05
CA GLY A 316 6.00 5.58 28.69
C GLY A 316 7.12 4.89 27.87
N ARG A 317 6.99 4.83 26.56
CA ARG A 317 8.00 4.31 25.62
C ARG A 317 8.63 5.42 24.80
#